data_a1eef090d1b3a96ebaeb15e6af7c6315
#
_entry.id   a1eef090d1b3a96ebaeb15e6af7c6315
#
_cell.length_a   1.000
_cell.length_b   1.000
_cell.length_c   1.000
_cell.angle_alpha   90.00
_cell.angle_beta   90.00
_cell.angle_gamma   90.00
#
_symmetry.space_group_name_H-M   'P 1'
#
loop_
_entity.id
_entity.type
_entity.pdbx_description
1 polymer ?
#
loop_
_entity_poly.entity_id
_entity_poly.type
_entity_poly.pdbx_seq_one_letter_code
_entity_poly.pdbx_strand_id
1 'polypeptide(L)'
;NVHMYGPHIFNTNNTKIWNYINQFCEFEQYVHRVKVNFKGKIYSFPINLLTLYQLWGCSTPEDARQKITEKQISSSGSNLKDWVVSELGEEIFEIFYKGYSEKQWMRPCEQIPASIGKRLPIRYDYNDAYHDTKYCGIPKDGNYTQIFEKLLDGIEVQLETDFKDLDWKKLAKKLVYCGPIDELFNYKHGPLEYRSLSFKTEIKDTDNFQGVSQMNFTSVDVPWTRIVEHKWFSPKPT
;
A
#
# COMPACT_ATOMS: atom_id res chain seq x y z
N ASN A 1 18.31 -2.25 6.73
CA ASN A 1 17.12 -3.05 6.42
C ASN A 1 16.45 -2.52 5.17
N VAL A 2 16.24 -3.38 4.17
CA VAL A 2 15.61 -3.03 2.89
C VAL A 2 14.35 -3.84 2.74
N HIS A 3 13.23 -3.17 2.46
CA HIS A 3 11.95 -3.79 2.16
C HIS A 3 11.92 -4.18 0.67
N MET A 4 12.46 -5.33 0.33
CA MET A 4 12.70 -5.75 -1.06
C MET A 4 11.45 -5.75 -1.95
N TYR A 5 10.30 -6.04 -1.37
CA TYR A 5 9.03 -6.18 -2.12
C TYR A 5 8.02 -5.08 -1.79
N GLY A 6 8.52 -3.90 -1.45
CA GLY A 6 7.74 -2.73 -1.06
C GLY A 6 7.72 -2.52 0.46
N PRO A 7 7.34 -1.32 0.91
CA PRO A 7 7.37 -0.99 2.32
C PRO A 7 6.36 -1.81 3.12
N HIS A 8 6.81 -2.40 4.21
CA HIS A 8 5.99 -3.12 5.17
C HIS A 8 5.87 -2.29 6.45
N ILE A 9 4.70 -1.73 6.67
CA ILE A 9 4.37 -0.95 7.86
C ILE A 9 3.25 -1.69 8.58
N PHE A 10 3.51 -2.13 9.81
CA PHE A 10 2.49 -2.80 10.59
C PHE A 10 1.45 -1.79 11.05
N ASN A 11 0.18 -2.05 10.77
CA ASN A 11 -0.89 -1.16 11.18
C ASN A 11 -2.15 -1.94 11.57
N THR A 12 -2.86 -1.46 12.59
CA THR A 12 -4.09 -2.09 13.08
C THR A 12 -4.90 -1.13 13.95
N ASN A 13 -6.22 -1.33 13.98
CA ASN A 13 -7.13 -0.70 14.95
C ASN A 13 -7.34 -1.56 16.19
N ASN A 14 -6.90 -2.83 16.16
CA ASN A 14 -7.13 -3.78 17.23
C ASN A 14 -6.02 -3.74 18.29
N THR A 15 -6.34 -3.23 19.48
CA THR A 15 -5.41 -3.14 20.60
C THR A 15 -4.84 -4.50 21.03
N LYS A 16 -5.62 -5.59 20.94
CA LYS A 16 -5.12 -6.93 21.30
C LYS A 16 -4.05 -7.39 20.34
N ILE A 17 -4.23 -7.16 19.03
CA ILE A 17 -3.25 -7.50 18.00
C ILE A 17 -1.98 -6.66 18.20
N TRP A 18 -2.14 -5.36 18.43
CA TRP A 18 -1.00 -4.47 18.71
C TRP A 18 -0.20 -4.93 19.93
N ASN A 19 -0.87 -5.21 21.04
CA ASN A 19 -0.21 -5.69 22.24
C ASN A 19 0.44 -7.07 22.04
N TYR A 20 -0.16 -7.94 21.26
CA TYR A 20 0.39 -9.25 20.95
C TYR A 20 1.69 -9.15 20.15
N ILE A 21 1.71 -8.38 19.07
CA ILE A 21 2.90 -8.27 18.22
C ILE A 21 4.07 -7.59 18.95
N ASN A 22 3.79 -6.67 19.86
CA ASN A 22 4.82 -6.00 20.66
C ASN A 22 5.48 -6.91 21.71
N GLN A 23 4.99 -8.14 21.94
CA GLN A 23 5.69 -9.14 22.75
C GLN A 23 6.92 -9.71 22.03
N PHE A 24 6.92 -9.66 20.70
CA PHE A 24 7.98 -10.22 19.88
C PHE A 24 8.99 -9.17 19.40
N CYS A 25 8.56 -7.94 19.27
CA CYS A 25 9.38 -6.84 18.78
C CYS A 25 8.84 -5.51 19.30
N GLU A 26 9.72 -4.60 19.70
CA GLU A 26 9.35 -3.23 20.02
C GLU A 26 9.08 -2.47 18.70
N PHE A 27 7.90 -1.87 18.58
CA PHE A 27 7.55 -1.05 17.43
C PHE A 27 7.70 0.43 17.76
N GLU A 28 8.36 1.16 16.86
CA GLU A 28 8.37 2.61 16.87
C GLU A 28 7.19 3.14 16.05
N GLN A 29 6.52 4.15 16.59
CA GLN A 29 5.42 4.79 15.86
C GLN A 29 5.93 5.40 14.55
N TYR A 30 5.28 5.08 13.46
CA TYR A 30 5.64 5.56 12.13
C TYR A 30 4.44 6.10 11.37
N VAL A 31 4.52 7.34 10.94
CA VAL A 31 3.49 7.95 10.09
C VAL A 31 3.93 7.87 8.63
N HIS A 32 3.36 6.94 7.88
CA HIS A 32 3.64 6.82 6.47
C HIS A 32 3.02 7.97 5.68
N ARG A 33 3.87 8.75 5.01
CA ARG A 33 3.45 9.86 4.14
C ARG A 33 3.85 9.55 2.71
N VAL A 34 2.89 9.72 1.80
CA VAL A 34 3.06 9.50 0.38
C VAL A 34 2.82 10.81 -0.36
N LYS A 35 3.58 11.06 -1.40
CA LYS A 35 3.32 12.14 -2.33
C LYS A 35 3.01 11.58 -3.71
N VAL A 36 2.32 12.35 -4.51
CA VAL A 36 2.03 12.02 -5.91
C VAL A 36 2.79 12.99 -6.81
N ASN A 37 3.49 12.43 -7.78
CA ASN A 37 4.05 13.17 -8.91
C ASN A 37 3.19 12.91 -10.15
N PHE A 38 2.53 13.94 -10.64
CA PHE A 38 1.82 13.92 -11.91
C PHE A 38 2.43 14.96 -12.84
N LYS A 39 3.12 14.50 -13.89
CA LYS A 39 3.76 15.35 -14.89
C LYS A 39 4.67 16.42 -14.27
N GLY A 40 5.45 16.05 -13.24
CA GLY A 40 6.38 16.94 -12.55
C GLY A 40 5.77 17.79 -11.44
N LYS A 41 4.45 17.86 -11.31
CA LYS A 41 3.79 18.56 -10.19
C LYS A 41 3.58 17.59 -9.02
N ILE A 42 3.97 18.04 -7.82
CA ILE A 42 3.90 17.25 -6.60
C ILE A 42 2.65 17.63 -5.82
N TYR A 43 1.90 16.59 -5.40
CA TYR A 43 0.67 16.74 -4.63
C TYR A 43 0.74 15.98 -3.31
N SER A 44 0.03 16.47 -2.30
CA SER A 44 -0.24 15.72 -1.08
C SER A 44 -1.15 14.54 -1.35
N PHE A 45 -0.94 13.41 -0.63
CA PHE A 45 -1.72 12.19 -0.81
C PHE A 45 -1.71 11.34 0.48
N PRO A 46 -2.81 10.63 0.85
CA PRO A 46 -4.13 10.56 0.19
C PRO A 46 -4.82 11.92 0.06
N ILE A 47 -5.93 11.98 -0.70
CA ILE A 47 -6.67 13.22 -0.94
C ILE A 47 -7.04 13.87 0.40
N ASN A 48 -6.56 15.08 0.62
CA ASN A 48 -6.75 15.86 1.84
C ASN A 48 -6.88 17.36 1.52
N LEU A 49 -7.10 18.19 2.52
CA LEU A 49 -7.33 19.63 2.28
C LEU A 49 -6.15 20.31 1.56
N LEU A 50 -4.90 19.88 1.82
CA LEU A 50 -3.74 20.38 1.09
C LEU A 50 -3.78 19.96 -0.39
N THR A 51 -4.22 18.75 -0.71
CA THR A 51 -4.43 18.31 -2.10
C THR A 51 -5.45 19.17 -2.81
N LEU A 52 -6.57 19.46 -2.14
CA LEU A 52 -7.66 20.28 -2.69
C LEU A 52 -7.26 21.76 -2.82
N TYR A 53 -6.43 22.25 -1.91
CA TYR A 53 -5.78 23.56 -2.06
C TYR A 53 -4.85 23.60 -3.27
N GLN A 54 -4.00 22.58 -3.45
CA GLN A 54 -3.07 22.49 -4.58
C GLN A 54 -3.77 22.39 -5.95
N LEU A 55 -4.96 21.80 -5.99
CA LEU A 55 -5.77 21.67 -7.21
C LEU A 55 -6.59 22.93 -7.49
N TRP A 56 -7.32 23.40 -6.50
CA TRP A 56 -8.43 24.34 -6.68
C TRP A 56 -8.37 25.59 -5.78
N GLY A 57 -7.33 25.70 -4.93
CA GLY A 57 -7.19 26.83 -4.00
C GLY A 57 -8.16 26.78 -2.80
N CYS A 58 -8.79 25.64 -2.53
CA CYS A 58 -9.69 25.50 -1.39
C CYS A 58 -8.93 25.68 -0.07
N SER A 59 -9.27 26.69 0.70
CA SER A 59 -8.57 27.02 1.95
C SER A 59 -9.29 26.50 3.20
N THR A 60 -10.56 26.17 3.10
CA THR A 60 -11.38 25.65 4.20
C THR A 60 -12.00 24.29 3.88
N PRO A 61 -12.36 23.49 4.90
CA PRO A 61 -13.11 22.25 4.69
C PRO A 61 -14.43 22.46 3.95
N GLU A 62 -15.11 23.59 4.16
CA GLU A 62 -16.37 23.90 3.51
C GLU A 62 -16.19 24.19 2.02
N ASP A 63 -15.23 25.05 1.65
CA ASP A 63 -14.88 25.31 0.25
C ASP A 63 -14.54 24.01 -0.48
N ALA A 64 -13.77 23.13 0.19
CA ALA A 64 -13.36 21.84 -0.36
C ALA A 64 -14.56 20.90 -0.61
N ARG A 65 -15.51 20.83 0.32
CA ARG A 65 -16.74 20.01 0.17
C ARG A 65 -17.60 20.56 -0.96
N GLN A 66 -17.81 21.86 -1.00
CA GLN A 66 -18.57 22.50 -2.08
C GLN A 66 -17.91 22.20 -3.43
N LYS A 67 -16.59 22.37 -3.53
CA LYS A 67 -15.85 22.16 -4.77
C LYS A 67 -15.91 20.72 -5.26
N ILE A 68 -15.79 19.76 -4.37
CA ILE A 68 -15.99 18.34 -4.70
C ILE A 68 -17.41 18.12 -5.22
N THR A 69 -18.43 18.62 -4.53
CA THR A 69 -19.83 18.47 -4.96
C THR A 69 -20.07 19.04 -6.36
N GLU A 70 -19.47 20.18 -6.68
CA GLU A 70 -19.52 20.79 -8.02
C GLU A 70 -18.87 19.92 -9.11
N LYS A 71 -17.87 19.11 -8.73
CA LYS A 71 -17.09 18.26 -9.65
C LYS A 71 -17.63 16.83 -9.77
N GLN A 72 -18.47 16.40 -8.86
CA GLN A 72 -19.07 15.06 -8.88
C GLN A 72 -19.92 14.85 -10.15
N ILE A 73 -19.78 13.66 -10.74
CA ILE A 73 -20.57 13.26 -11.91
C ILE A 73 -21.31 11.98 -11.56
N SER A 74 -22.62 11.98 -11.69
CA SER A 74 -23.43 10.80 -11.40
C SER A 74 -23.00 9.60 -12.26
N SER A 75 -22.68 8.49 -11.60
CA SER A 75 -22.28 7.24 -12.26
C SER A 75 -22.74 6.03 -11.44
N SER A 76 -22.56 4.82 -11.99
CA SER A 76 -22.96 3.57 -11.33
C SER A 76 -22.15 3.24 -10.07
N GLY A 77 -20.93 3.78 -9.96
CA GLY A 77 -19.98 3.47 -8.88
C GLY A 77 -19.51 2.01 -8.83
N SER A 78 -19.75 1.22 -9.89
CA SER A 78 -19.51 -0.22 -9.92
C SER A 78 -18.02 -0.59 -10.09
N ASN A 79 -17.27 0.23 -10.79
CA ASN A 79 -15.84 0.07 -11.04
C ASN A 79 -15.03 1.24 -10.47
N LEU A 80 -13.72 1.18 -10.57
CA LEU A 80 -12.82 2.18 -10.00
C LEU A 80 -13.06 3.57 -10.59
N LYS A 81 -13.17 3.69 -11.92
CA LYS A 81 -13.40 4.97 -12.59
C LYS A 81 -14.74 5.58 -12.14
N ASP A 82 -15.81 4.83 -12.28
CA ASP A 82 -17.15 5.28 -11.93
C ASP A 82 -17.22 5.74 -10.48
N TRP A 83 -16.61 4.98 -9.57
CA TRP A 83 -16.59 5.35 -8.16
C TRP A 83 -15.81 6.64 -7.93
N VAL A 84 -14.58 6.76 -8.46
CA VAL A 84 -13.77 7.97 -8.23
C VAL A 84 -14.44 9.20 -8.83
N VAL A 85 -15.00 9.08 -10.04
CA VAL A 85 -15.66 10.20 -10.72
C VAL A 85 -16.93 10.63 -9.98
N SER A 86 -17.69 9.67 -9.44
CA SER A 86 -18.89 10.00 -8.65
C SER A 86 -18.57 10.63 -7.29
N GLU A 87 -17.47 10.29 -6.68
CA GLU A 87 -17.09 10.80 -5.37
C GLU A 87 -16.25 12.08 -5.44
N LEU A 88 -15.35 12.20 -6.43
CA LEU A 88 -14.29 13.20 -6.45
C LEU A 88 -14.18 13.99 -7.78
N GLY A 89 -14.85 13.54 -8.83
CA GLY A 89 -14.81 14.16 -10.15
C GLY A 89 -13.67 13.65 -11.05
N GLU A 90 -13.79 13.99 -12.34
CA GLU A 90 -12.90 13.52 -13.41
C GLU A 90 -11.45 13.99 -13.22
N GLU A 91 -11.24 15.22 -12.78
CA GLU A 91 -9.89 15.79 -12.63
C GLU A 91 -9.06 15.04 -11.59
N ILE A 92 -9.66 14.68 -10.45
CA ILE A 92 -8.99 13.86 -9.43
C ILE A 92 -8.76 12.44 -9.95
N PHE A 93 -9.70 11.88 -10.70
CA PHE A 93 -9.52 10.57 -11.33
C PHE A 93 -8.30 10.57 -12.27
N GLU A 94 -8.20 11.51 -13.19
CA GLU A 94 -7.09 11.59 -14.15
C GLU A 94 -5.73 11.81 -13.47
N ILE A 95 -5.65 12.67 -12.43
CA ILE A 95 -4.39 13.02 -11.78
C ILE A 95 -3.91 11.91 -10.83
N PHE A 96 -4.80 11.30 -10.03
CA PHE A 96 -4.37 10.46 -8.91
C PHE A 96 -4.61 8.96 -9.10
N TYR A 97 -5.60 8.57 -9.91
CA TYR A 97 -6.05 7.18 -9.96
C TYR A 97 -5.75 6.49 -11.28
N LYS A 98 -6.10 7.08 -12.40
CA LYS A 98 -6.09 6.43 -13.71
C LYS A 98 -4.74 5.82 -14.07
N GLY A 99 -3.75 6.62 -14.37
CA GLY A 99 -2.48 6.11 -14.88
C GLY A 99 -1.73 5.23 -13.87
N TYR A 100 -1.85 5.50 -12.56
CA TYR A 100 -1.31 4.63 -11.52
C TYR A 100 -1.99 3.26 -11.54
N SER A 101 -3.32 3.24 -11.53
CA SER A 101 -4.09 2.00 -11.44
C SER A 101 -3.96 1.15 -12.70
N GLU A 102 -3.99 1.78 -13.87
CA GLU A 102 -3.82 1.07 -15.14
C GLU A 102 -2.43 0.43 -15.26
N LYS A 103 -1.37 1.12 -14.84
CA LYS A 103 -0.01 0.54 -14.75
C LYS A 103 0.06 -0.60 -13.74
N GLN A 104 -0.54 -0.44 -12.57
CA GLN A 104 -0.49 -1.43 -11.49
C GLN A 104 -1.28 -2.70 -11.83
N TRP A 105 -2.43 -2.56 -12.48
CA TRP A 105 -3.35 -3.66 -12.75
C TRP A 105 -3.28 -4.16 -14.20
N MET A 106 -2.60 -3.44 -15.10
CA MET A 106 -2.52 -3.73 -16.53
C MET A 106 -3.91 -3.91 -17.16
N ARG A 107 -4.86 -3.04 -16.73
CA ARG A 107 -6.26 -3.01 -17.18
C ARG A 107 -6.82 -1.60 -17.14
N PRO A 108 -7.78 -1.27 -18.00
CA PRO A 108 -8.55 -0.02 -17.88
C PRO A 108 -9.26 0.06 -16.52
N CYS A 109 -9.39 1.27 -15.99
CA CYS A 109 -10.02 1.48 -14.67
C CYS A 109 -11.48 1.03 -14.62
N GLU A 110 -12.18 0.95 -15.74
CA GLU A 110 -13.53 0.40 -15.89
C GLU A 110 -13.61 -1.11 -15.58
N GLN A 111 -12.49 -1.81 -15.65
CA GLN A 111 -12.38 -3.25 -15.33
C GLN A 111 -11.80 -3.52 -13.94
N ILE A 112 -11.49 -2.47 -13.18
CA ILE A 112 -10.94 -2.57 -11.83
C ILE A 112 -12.07 -2.37 -10.82
N PRO A 113 -12.20 -3.24 -9.79
CA PRO A 113 -13.26 -3.09 -8.79
C PRO A 113 -13.16 -1.76 -8.02
N ALA A 114 -14.30 -1.14 -7.74
CA ALA A 114 -14.39 0.09 -6.95
C ALA A 114 -13.74 -0.03 -5.55
N SER A 115 -13.72 -1.22 -4.96
CA SER A 115 -13.10 -1.49 -3.66
C SER A 115 -11.62 -1.12 -3.59
N ILE A 116 -10.92 -1.07 -4.73
CA ILE A 116 -9.52 -0.67 -4.80
C ILE A 116 -9.35 0.83 -4.45
N GLY A 117 -10.23 1.69 -4.94
CA GLY A 117 -10.23 3.12 -4.62
C GLY A 117 -10.73 3.42 -3.20
N LYS A 118 -11.76 2.70 -2.77
CA LYS A 118 -12.41 2.87 -1.45
C LYS A 118 -11.49 2.63 -0.24
N ARG A 119 -10.33 2.03 -0.45
CA ARG A 119 -9.34 1.81 0.62
C ARG A 119 -8.63 3.09 1.06
N LEU A 120 -8.62 4.10 0.24
CA LEU A 120 -7.91 5.35 0.50
C LEU A 120 -8.87 6.36 1.15
N PRO A 121 -8.48 6.97 2.28
CA PRO A 121 -9.31 7.98 2.91
C PRO A 121 -9.36 9.25 2.08
N ILE A 122 -10.51 9.91 2.11
CA ILE A 122 -10.72 11.27 1.61
C ILE A 122 -10.92 12.15 2.83
N ARG A 123 -10.09 13.18 2.99
CA ARG A 123 -10.08 14.02 4.17
C ARG A 123 -10.26 15.49 3.82
N TYR A 124 -10.97 16.19 4.71
CA TYR A 124 -11.19 17.63 4.62
C TYR A 124 -10.41 18.40 5.70
N ASP A 125 -9.32 17.80 6.14
CA ASP A 125 -8.30 18.38 7.01
C ASP A 125 -6.90 18.21 6.39
N TYR A 126 -5.85 18.62 7.07
CA TYR A 126 -4.46 18.53 6.59
C TYR A 126 -3.77 17.22 6.95
N ASN A 127 -4.51 16.20 7.44
CA ASN A 127 -3.94 14.91 7.75
C ASN A 127 -3.57 14.15 6.47
N ASP A 128 -2.27 14.02 6.21
CA ASP A 128 -1.70 13.31 5.06
C ASP A 128 -1.18 11.90 5.40
N ALA A 129 -1.52 11.35 6.57
CA ALA A 129 -1.15 9.99 6.93
C ALA A 129 -1.80 8.99 5.98
N TYR A 130 -1.00 8.09 5.41
CA TYR A 130 -1.48 7.10 4.44
C TYR A 130 -2.43 6.09 5.07
N HIS A 131 -2.13 5.65 6.29
CA HIS A 131 -2.97 4.74 7.07
C HIS A 131 -3.91 5.52 7.99
N ASP A 132 -5.15 5.08 8.06
CA ASP A 132 -6.17 5.61 8.97
C ASP A 132 -6.42 4.61 10.11
N THR A 133 -5.34 4.26 10.81
CA THR A 133 -5.35 3.24 11.87
C THR A 133 -4.81 3.81 13.17
N LYS A 134 -5.33 3.32 14.28
CA LYS A 134 -4.94 3.74 15.64
C LYS A 134 -3.47 3.47 15.92
N TYR A 135 -2.99 2.32 15.46
CA TYR A 135 -1.60 1.88 15.61
C TYR A 135 -0.96 1.75 14.24
N CYS A 136 0.19 2.35 14.08
CA CYS A 136 0.97 2.27 12.86
C CYS A 136 2.45 2.37 13.26
N GLY A 137 3.26 1.39 12.91
CA GLY A 137 4.66 1.35 13.33
C GLY A 137 5.53 0.45 12.48
N ILE A 138 6.82 0.61 12.69
CA ILE A 138 7.88 -0.25 12.16
C ILE A 138 8.70 -0.82 13.32
N PRO A 139 9.29 -2.01 13.19
CA PRO A 139 10.20 -2.51 14.19
C PRO A 139 11.31 -1.50 14.47
N LYS A 140 11.58 -1.22 15.74
CA LYS A 140 12.56 -0.21 16.17
C LYS A 140 13.95 -0.47 15.60
N ASP A 141 14.33 -1.73 15.45
CA ASP A 141 15.58 -2.14 14.82
C ASP A 141 15.47 -2.35 13.31
N GLY A 142 14.31 -1.98 12.72
CA GLY A 142 14.02 -2.11 11.29
C GLY A 142 13.94 -3.55 10.78
N ASN A 143 13.87 -4.55 11.66
CA ASN A 143 13.93 -5.97 11.30
C ASN A 143 12.68 -6.75 11.73
N TYR A 144 11.88 -7.14 10.75
CA TYR A 144 10.71 -8.01 10.96
C TYR A 144 11.08 -9.47 11.25
N THR A 145 12.27 -9.92 10.88
CA THR A 145 12.72 -11.33 11.03
C THR A 145 12.70 -11.76 12.49
N GLN A 146 13.09 -10.90 13.42
CA GLN A 146 13.08 -11.18 14.86
C GLN A 146 11.70 -11.60 15.40
N ILE A 147 10.61 -11.13 14.77
CA ILE A 147 9.24 -11.51 15.16
C ILE A 147 9.05 -12.99 14.83
N PHE A 148 9.47 -13.40 13.64
CA PHE A 148 9.34 -14.78 13.21
C PHE A 148 10.26 -15.72 13.98
N GLU A 149 11.49 -15.30 14.27
CA GLU A 149 12.42 -16.05 15.12
C GLU A 149 11.82 -16.35 16.49
N LYS A 150 11.22 -15.36 17.13
CA LYS A 150 10.55 -15.53 18.43
C LYS A 150 9.25 -16.33 18.35
N LEU A 151 8.46 -16.16 17.26
CA LEU A 151 7.23 -16.92 17.06
C LEU A 151 7.51 -18.40 16.79
N LEU A 152 8.66 -18.73 16.22
CA LEU A 152 9.08 -20.09 15.88
C LEU A 152 9.95 -20.74 16.97
N ASP A 153 10.21 -20.03 18.06
CA ASP A 153 10.98 -20.60 19.18
C ASP A 153 10.32 -21.90 19.69
N GLY A 154 11.13 -22.96 19.75
CA GLY A 154 10.66 -24.30 20.12
C GLY A 154 9.83 -25.03 19.06
N ILE A 155 9.70 -24.49 17.85
CA ILE A 155 9.00 -25.12 16.73
C ILE A 155 10.03 -25.64 15.73
N GLU A 156 9.89 -26.90 15.30
CA GLU A 156 10.73 -27.44 14.23
C GLU A 156 10.45 -26.72 12.90
N VAL A 157 11.51 -26.18 12.29
CA VAL A 157 11.43 -25.47 11.00
C VAL A 157 12.33 -26.16 10.00
N GLN A 158 11.75 -26.55 8.86
CA GLN A 158 12.48 -27.10 7.73
C GLN A 158 12.48 -26.08 6.60
N LEU A 159 13.64 -25.51 6.29
CA LEU A 159 13.84 -24.61 5.16
C LEU A 159 14.11 -25.40 3.87
N GLU A 160 14.01 -24.74 2.73
CA GLU A 160 14.27 -25.33 1.39
C GLU A 160 13.50 -26.62 1.12
N THR A 161 12.29 -26.72 1.68
CA THR A 161 11.44 -27.91 1.59
C THR A 161 10.14 -27.55 0.89
N ASP A 162 9.89 -28.14 -0.29
CA ASP A 162 8.63 -27.98 -0.97
C ASP A 162 7.56 -28.87 -0.34
N PHE A 163 6.39 -28.31 -0.09
CA PHE A 163 5.23 -29.04 0.44
C PHE A 163 4.87 -30.28 -0.41
N LYS A 164 5.06 -30.23 -1.72
CA LYS A 164 4.76 -31.32 -2.66
C LYS A 164 5.63 -32.56 -2.44
N ASP A 165 6.82 -32.36 -1.87
CA ASP A 165 7.75 -33.46 -1.58
C ASP A 165 7.46 -34.14 -0.23
N LEU A 166 6.46 -33.63 0.50
CA LEU A 166 6.12 -34.12 1.84
C LEU A 166 4.84 -34.96 1.86
N ASP A 167 4.90 -36.14 2.50
CA ASP A 167 3.70 -36.81 2.95
C ASP A 167 3.24 -36.23 4.30
N TRP A 168 2.66 -35.04 4.24
CA TRP A 168 2.27 -34.30 5.44
C TRP A 168 1.33 -35.06 6.37
N LYS A 169 0.55 -36.02 5.85
CA LYS A 169 -0.37 -36.84 6.67
C LYS A 169 0.38 -37.74 7.64
N LYS A 170 1.63 -38.11 7.33
CA LYS A 170 2.50 -38.83 8.26
C LYS A 170 3.15 -37.94 9.30
N LEU A 171 3.28 -36.65 8.99
CA LEU A 171 3.99 -35.68 9.82
C LEU A 171 3.05 -34.96 10.80
N ALA A 172 1.79 -34.69 10.42
CA ALA A 172 0.90 -33.86 11.21
C ALA A 172 -0.56 -34.28 11.11
N LYS A 173 -1.32 -34.01 12.18
CA LYS A 173 -2.78 -34.24 12.24
C LYS A 173 -3.58 -33.20 11.46
N LYS A 174 -3.04 -32.01 11.26
CA LYS A 174 -3.67 -30.90 10.54
C LYS A 174 -2.63 -30.18 9.71
N LEU A 175 -3.04 -29.71 8.54
CA LEU A 175 -2.27 -28.87 7.65
C LEU A 175 -2.83 -27.46 7.65
N VAL A 176 -1.96 -26.47 7.79
CA VAL A 176 -2.24 -25.06 7.47
C VAL A 176 -1.35 -24.69 6.29
N TYR A 177 -1.96 -24.58 5.11
CA TYR A 177 -1.24 -24.28 3.89
C TYR A 177 -1.30 -22.79 3.58
N CYS A 178 -0.14 -22.13 3.50
CA CYS A 178 -0.02 -20.70 3.21
C CYS A 178 0.49 -20.41 1.79
N GLY A 179 0.68 -21.42 0.97
CA GLY A 179 1.05 -21.28 -0.45
C GLY A 179 -0.15 -20.95 -1.36
N PRO A 180 0.06 -20.90 -2.69
CA PRO A 180 -1.01 -20.66 -3.65
C PRO A 180 -2.08 -21.76 -3.61
N ILE A 181 -3.32 -21.36 -3.37
CA ILE A 181 -4.42 -22.32 -3.19
C ILE A 181 -4.74 -23.13 -4.46
N ASP A 182 -4.60 -22.52 -5.62
CA ASP A 182 -4.78 -23.19 -6.92
C ASP A 182 -3.69 -24.26 -7.16
N GLU A 183 -2.47 -23.99 -6.74
CA GLU A 183 -1.37 -24.95 -6.76
C GLU A 183 -1.63 -26.15 -5.82
N LEU A 184 -2.17 -25.92 -4.62
CA LEU A 184 -2.55 -26.98 -3.69
C LEU A 184 -3.54 -27.97 -4.32
N PHE A 185 -4.41 -27.50 -5.18
CA PHE A 185 -5.39 -28.31 -5.90
C PHE A 185 -4.96 -28.69 -7.32
N ASN A 186 -3.64 -28.61 -7.62
CA ASN A 186 -3.06 -28.95 -8.93
C ASN A 186 -3.75 -28.21 -10.09
N TYR A 187 -4.16 -26.95 -9.87
CA TYR A 187 -4.81 -26.09 -10.87
C TYR A 187 -6.05 -26.72 -11.54
N LYS A 188 -6.75 -27.62 -10.84
CA LYS A 188 -7.91 -28.36 -11.40
C LYS A 188 -9.05 -27.47 -11.93
N HIS A 189 -9.10 -26.21 -11.51
CA HIS A 189 -10.03 -25.18 -11.98
C HIS A 189 -9.34 -24.07 -12.79
N GLY A 190 -8.09 -24.28 -13.21
CA GLY A 190 -7.22 -23.27 -13.80
C GLY A 190 -6.48 -22.44 -12.75
N PRO A 191 -5.43 -21.71 -13.18
CA PRO A 191 -4.68 -20.82 -12.32
C PRO A 191 -5.51 -19.59 -11.93
N LEU A 192 -5.34 -19.12 -10.70
CA LEU A 192 -5.87 -17.83 -10.28
C LEU A 192 -5.07 -16.68 -10.90
N GLU A 193 -5.79 -15.66 -11.34
CA GLU A 193 -5.15 -14.51 -11.96
C GLU A 193 -4.53 -13.59 -10.90
N TYR A 194 -3.27 -13.20 -11.10
CA TYR A 194 -2.55 -12.24 -10.26
C TYR A 194 -1.70 -11.29 -11.10
N ARG A 195 -1.11 -10.29 -10.46
CA ARG A 195 -0.20 -9.33 -11.09
C ARG A 195 1.14 -9.35 -10.38
N SER A 196 2.19 -9.59 -11.16
CA SER A 196 3.56 -9.49 -10.69
C SER A 196 4.03 -8.04 -10.69
N LEU A 197 4.94 -7.74 -9.76
CA LEU A 197 5.65 -6.47 -9.71
C LEU A 197 7.13 -6.70 -10.03
N SER A 198 7.70 -5.82 -10.82
CA SER A 198 9.14 -5.75 -11.06
C SER A 198 9.74 -4.67 -10.17
N PHE A 199 10.79 -5.02 -9.43
CA PHE A 199 11.52 -4.10 -8.57
C PHE A 199 12.90 -3.84 -9.14
N LYS A 200 13.26 -2.56 -9.26
CA LYS A 200 14.61 -2.13 -9.61
C LYS A 200 15.18 -1.36 -8.44
N THR A 201 16.29 -1.85 -7.88
CA THR A 201 17.02 -1.16 -6.81
C THR A 201 18.16 -0.36 -7.40
N GLU A 202 18.27 0.90 -7.00
CA GLU A 202 19.37 1.79 -7.35
C GLU A 202 19.98 2.42 -6.10
N ILE A 203 21.29 2.48 -6.03
CA ILE A 203 22.01 3.21 -5.00
C ILE A 203 22.39 4.57 -5.55
N LYS A 204 22.03 5.63 -4.82
CA LYS A 204 22.34 7.01 -5.18
C LYS A 204 23.30 7.59 -4.15
N ASP A 205 24.26 8.37 -4.63
CA ASP A 205 25.18 9.14 -3.78
C ASP A 205 24.48 10.46 -3.33
N THR A 206 23.48 10.30 -2.46
CA THR A 206 22.73 11.41 -1.88
C THR A 206 22.07 10.97 -0.58
N ASP A 207 22.05 11.87 0.39
CA ASP A 207 21.41 11.64 1.68
C ASP A 207 19.87 11.71 1.60
N ASN A 208 19.33 12.38 0.59
CA ASN A 208 17.90 12.56 0.44
C ASN A 208 17.55 12.76 -1.04
N PHE A 209 17.03 11.69 -1.67
CA PHE A 209 16.75 11.68 -3.09
C PHE A 209 15.43 12.36 -3.45
N GLN A 210 14.36 12.10 -2.69
CA GLN A 210 13.02 12.56 -3.05
C GLN A 210 12.27 13.28 -1.91
N GLY A 211 12.86 13.40 -0.73
CA GLY A 211 12.26 14.12 0.40
C GLY A 211 11.11 13.43 1.11
N VAL A 212 10.80 12.19 0.75
CA VAL A 212 9.71 11.40 1.32
C VAL A 212 9.98 9.90 1.13
N SER A 213 9.42 9.08 2.01
CA SER A 213 9.61 7.62 1.92
C SER A 213 9.05 7.00 0.64
N GLN A 214 7.95 7.53 0.12
CA GLN A 214 7.30 7.02 -1.09
C GLN A 214 6.74 8.16 -1.95
N MET A 215 7.11 8.13 -3.23
CA MET A 215 6.56 8.98 -4.26
C MET A 215 5.83 8.12 -5.28
N ASN A 216 4.53 8.34 -5.47
CA ASN A 216 3.74 7.69 -6.51
C ASN A 216 3.80 8.50 -7.80
N PHE A 217 4.00 7.82 -8.93
CA PHE A 217 4.00 8.43 -10.26
C PHE A 217 2.72 8.00 -10.98
N THR A 218 1.83 8.95 -11.17
CA THR A 218 0.48 8.66 -11.67
C THR A 218 0.31 8.99 -13.16
N SER A 219 1.27 9.66 -13.78
CA SER A 219 1.27 9.86 -15.24
C SER A 219 1.62 8.55 -15.97
N VAL A 220 1.00 8.34 -17.13
CA VAL A 220 1.29 7.21 -18.03
C VAL A 220 2.66 7.35 -18.72
N ASP A 221 3.21 8.55 -18.80
CA ASP A 221 4.53 8.82 -19.41
C ASP A 221 5.68 8.22 -18.62
N VAL A 222 5.44 7.82 -17.37
CA VAL A 222 6.41 7.21 -16.47
C VAL A 222 6.08 5.72 -16.31
N PRO A 223 7.00 4.80 -16.66
CA PRO A 223 6.69 3.35 -16.68
C PRO A 223 6.56 2.72 -15.29
N TRP A 224 7.12 3.31 -14.24
CA TRP A 224 6.98 2.82 -12.87
C TRP A 224 5.78 3.45 -12.15
N THR A 225 5.27 2.75 -11.15
CA THR A 225 4.15 3.23 -10.32
C THR A 225 4.64 4.06 -9.14
N ARG A 226 5.81 3.74 -8.57
CA ARG A 226 6.33 4.44 -7.38
C ARG A 226 7.85 4.29 -7.25
N ILE A 227 8.44 5.24 -6.53
CA ILE A 227 9.80 5.16 -6.01
C ILE A 227 9.71 5.12 -4.49
N VAL A 228 10.45 4.20 -3.87
CA VAL A 228 10.54 4.05 -2.42
C VAL A 228 11.99 4.32 -1.99
N GLU A 229 12.15 5.23 -1.05
CA GLU A 229 13.45 5.57 -0.46
C GLU A 229 13.55 4.90 0.91
N HIS A 230 14.31 3.80 0.98
CA HIS A 230 14.28 2.86 2.10
C HIS A 230 14.78 3.43 3.43
N LYS A 231 15.69 4.41 3.42
CA LYS A 231 16.21 5.01 4.65
C LYS A 231 15.15 5.64 5.55
N TRP A 232 14.04 6.08 4.97
CA TRP A 232 12.92 6.64 5.72
C TRP A 232 12.17 5.63 6.61
N PHE A 233 12.44 4.33 6.43
CA PHE A 233 11.92 3.26 7.28
C PHE A 233 12.91 2.82 8.36
N SER A 234 14.00 3.53 8.53
CA SER A 234 14.94 3.35 9.64
C SER A 234 14.67 4.40 10.70
N PRO A 235 14.60 4.01 11.99
CA PRO A 235 14.26 4.93 13.07
C PRO A 235 15.30 6.03 13.32
N LYS A 236 16.51 5.91 12.78
CA LYS A 236 17.53 6.94 12.82
C LYS A 236 18.17 7.11 11.45
N PRO A 237 18.25 8.32 10.89
CA PRO A 237 19.18 8.58 9.83
C PRO A 237 20.59 8.38 10.41
N THR A 238 21.28 7.38 9.93
CA THR A 238 22.73 7.21 10.15
C THR A 238 23.48 8.13 9.23
#